data_7d5a571a1c3e41cb22d552a9ae904139
#
_entry.id   7d5a571a1c3e41cb22d552a9ae904139
#
_cell.length_a   1.000
_cell.length_b   1.000
_cell.length_c   1.000
_cell.angle_alpha   90.00
_cell.angle_beta   90.00
_cell.angle_gamma   90.00
#
_symmetry.space_group_name_H-M   'P 1'
#
loop_
_entity.id
_entity.type
_entity.pdbx_description
1 polymer ?
#
loop_
_entity_poly.entity_id
_entity_poly.type
_entity_poly.pdbx_seq_one_letter_code
_entity_poly.pdbx_strand_id
1 'polypeptide(L)'
;TDTADYADYILPATTQLEHWDVHSGYGHTDALLNRPAIAPLGQSKTNTQIFRELAALMGLTYPCLGENDEALCRTAYGDRVDFSALLEHGFATIPLPDAPFAQGQFPTPSGKCEFFSDRLAAQGLDGLPDYLPNYEAAGTSTEFPLAMISPPARNFLNSSFVNVTSLRQIEGEPLPEIHADDALPRGITSGAVVRVFNQRGTYRCKAKVSARARVGVVNGLGVWWRKLGLDGSNVNQLTSQQLTDLGRAPTFYDCRVEVALDAPPAADAS
;
A
#
# COMPACT_ATOMS: atom_id res chain seq x y z
N THR A 1 -14.43 -4.97 1.05
CA THR A 1 -13.48 -4.48 0.02
C THR A 1 -13.92 -4.90 -1.36
N ASP A 2 -13.39 -4.25 -2.41
CA ASP A 2 -13.63 -4.69 -3.80
C ASP A 2 -13.23 -6.16 -4.02
N THR A 3 -12.16 -6.63 -3.38
CA THR A 3 -11.74 -8.03 -3.47
C THR A 3 -12.80 -8.99 -2.93
N ALA A 4 -13.50 -8.62 -1.86
CA ALA A 4 -14.55 -9.44 -1.28
C ALA A 4 -15.76 -9.59 -2.23
N ASP A 5 -16.01 -8.60 -3.09
CA ASP A 5 -17.11 -8.64 -4.06
C ASP A 5 -16.89 -9.70 -5.16
N TYR A 6 -15.66 -10.22 -5.29
CA TYR A 6 -15.28 -11.28 -6.25
C TYR A 6 -15.00 -12.64 -5.58
N ALA A 7 -15.10 -12.73 -4.24
CA ALA A 7 -14.80 -13.95 -3.52
C ALA A 7 -16.04 -14.83 -3.36
N ASP A 8 -15.90 -16.14 -3.59
CA ASP A 8 -16.94 -17.14 -3.27
C ASP A 8 -16.97 -17.45 -1.76
N TYR A 9 -15.80 -17.37 -1.10
CA TYR A 9 -15.66 -17.60 0.33
C TYR A 9 -14.93 -16.44 0.98
N ILE A 10 -15.46 -15.94 2.09
CA ILE A 10 -14.86 -14.88 2.89
C ILE A 10 -14.56 -15.42 4.28
N LEU A 11 -13.29 -15.38 4.69
CA LEU A 11 -12.81 -15.76 6.00
C LEU A 11 -12.51 -14.49 6.80
N PRO A 12 -13.41 -14.05 7.69
CA PRO A 12 -13.21 -12.79 8.40
C PRO A 12 -12.07 -12.93 9.42
N ALA A 13 -11.11 -12.03 9.33
CA ALA A 13 -9.98 -11.94 10.26
C ALA A 13 -10.29 -11.01 11.43
N THR A 14 -9.64 -11.27 12.56
CA THR A 14 -9.67 -10.40 13.74
C THR A 14 -8.89 -9.10 13.52
N THR A 15 -9.22 -8.08 14.29
CA THR A 15 -8.42 -6.84 14.43
C THR A 15 -7.41 -6.98 15.58
N GLN A 16 -6.46 -6.02 15.68
CA GLN A 16 -5.42 -6.07 16.71
C GLN A 16 -5.94 -6.09 18.14
N LEU A 17 -7.15 -5.65 18.41
CA LEU A 17 -7.74 -5.72 19.76
C LEU A 17 -8.20 -7.13 20.14
N GLU A 18 -8.25 -8.05 19.21
CA GLU A 18 -8.88 -9.38 19.34
C GLU A 18 -7.88 -10.53 19.33
N HIS A 19 -6.56 -10.28 19.14
CA HIS A 19 -5.58 -11.35 19.03
C HIS A 19 -4.23 -11.02 19.67
N TRP A 20 -3.43 -12.07 19.87
CA TRP A 20 -2.03 -11.95 20.24
C TRP A 20 -1.17 -11.56 19.04
N ASP A 21 -0.23 -10.64 19.25
CA ASP A 21 0.78 -10.30 18.26
C ASP A 21 2.03 -9.72 18.95
N VAL A 22 3.16 -9.79 18.27
CA VAL A 22 4.39 -9.09 18.66
C VAL A 22 4.90 -8.30 17.46
N HIS A 23 5.31 -7.08 17.68
CA HIS A 23 5.78 -6.22 16.60
C HIS A 23 6.89 -5.27 17.07
N SER A 24 7.64 -4.77 16.11
CA SER A 24 8.58 -3.66 16.28
C SER A 24 8.30 -2.61 15.21
N GLY A 25 8.69 -1.39 15.48
CA GLY A 25 8.50 -0.28 14.53
C GLY A 25 9.82 0.36 14.12
N TYR A 26 9.75 1.26 13.16
CA TYR A 26 10.88 2.13 12.84
C TYR A 26 11.04 3.23 13.88
N GLY A 27 12.28 3.65 14.14
CA GLY A 27 12.61 4.78 15.02
C GLY A 27 12.76 4.43 16.51
N HIS A 28 12.61 3.15 16.86
CA HIS A 28 12.91 2.63 18.21
C HIS A 28 13.40 1.18 18.14
N THR A 29 13.97 0.71 19.25
CA THR A 29 14.52 -0.64 19.36
C THR A 29 13.66 -1.56 20.23
N ASP A 30 12.43 -1.18 20.50
CA ASP A 30 11.55 -1.96 21.36
C ASP A 30 10.71 -2.97 20.56
N ALA A 31 10.60 -4.18 21.09
CA ALA A 31 9.58 -5.13 20.77
C ALA A 31 8.33 -4.82 21.61
N LEU A 32 7.16 -4.85 21.00
CA LEU A 32 5.88 -4.55 21.63
C LEU A 32 5.02 -5.80 21.64
N LEU A 33 4.29 -6.02 22.73
CA LEU A 33 3.33 -7.10 22.85
C LEU A 33 1.91 -6.58 22.72
N ASN A 34 1.17 -7.11 21.78
CA ASN A 34 -0.26 -6.95 21.69
C ASN A 34 -0.96 -8.17 22.31
N ARG A 35 -1.82 -7.96 23.30
CA ARG A 35 -2.69 -8.98 23.88
C ARG A 35 -4.14 -8.70 23.53
N PRO A 36 -4.98 -9.74 23.32
CA PRO A 36 -6.40 -9.53 23.06
C PRO A 36 -7.04 -8.78 24.22
N ALA A 37 -7.65 -7.65 23.95
CA ALA A 37 -8.41 -6.84 24.91
C ALA A 37 -9.91 -7.17 24.89
N ILE A 38 -10.38 -7.74 23.79
CA ILE A 38 -11.76 -8.17 23.57
C ILE A 38 -11.79 -9.54 22.90
N ALA A 39 -12.91 -10.24 23.01
CA ALA A 39 -13.14 -11.46 22.26
C ALA A 39 -13.35 -11.17 20.77
N PRO A 40 -12.98 -12.10 19.87
CA PRO A 40 -13.26 -11.99 18.43
C PRO A 40 -14.74 -11.72 18.15
N LEU A 41 -15.01 -10.77 17.25
CA LEU A 41 -16.38 -10.39 16.92
C LEU A 41 -16.98 -11.36 15.89
N GLY A 42 -18.19 -11.84 16.15
CA GLY A 42 -18.94 -12.70 15.23
C GLY A 42 -18.21 -14.02 14.95
N GLN A 43 -17.91 -14.26 13.67
CA GLN A 43 -17.21 -15.47 13.21
C GLN A 43 -15.73 -15.21 12.88
N SER A 44 -15.20 -14.04 13.25
CA SER A 44 -13.81 -13.73 12.96
C SER A 44 -12.85 -14.62 13.74
N LYS A 45 -11.76 -15.00 13.09
CA LYS A 45 -10.66 -15.79 13.66
C LYS A 45 -9.34 -15.10 13.39
N THR A 46 -8.34 -15.36 14.23
CA THR A 46 -6.99 -14.89 13.93
C THR A 46 -6.48 -15.52 12.63
N ASN A 47 -5.65 -14.81 11.87
CA ASN A 47 -5.07 -15.38 10.66
C ASN A 47 -4.32 -16.68 10.95
N THR A 48 -3.61 -16.73 12.06
CA THR A 48 -2.91 -17.93 12.54
C THR A 48 -3.86 -19.10 12.80
N GLN A 49 -5.00 -18.84 13.41
CA GLN A 49 -6.04 -19.88 13.61
C GLN A 49 -6.63 -20.34 12.28
N ILE A 50 -6.94 -19.43 11.36
CA ILE A 50 -7.44 -19.78 10.02
C ILE A 50 -6.45 -20.70 9.31
N PHE A 51 -5.16 -20.35 9.32
CA PHE A 51 -4.14 -21.16 8.68
C PHE A 51 -3.90 -22.51 9.39
N ARG A 52 -3.99 -22.59 10.71
CA ARG A 52 -3.92 -23.86 11.43
C ARG A 52 -5.07 -24.81 11.05
N GLU A 53 -6.28 -24.29 11.02
CA GLU A 53 -7.45 -25.10 10.64
C GLU A 53 -7.38 -25.54 9.18
N LEU A 54 -6.96 -24.66 8.27
CA LEU A 54 -6.77 -24.98 6.87
C LEU A 54 -5.67 -26.02 6.67
N ALA A 55 -4.55 -25.87 7.38
CA ALA A 55 -3.43 -26.82 7.34
C ALA A 55 -3.87 -28.22 7.81
N ALA A 56 -4.65 -28.29 8.88
CA ALA A 56 -5.20 -29.55 9.36
C ALA A 56 -6.09 -30.24 8.32
N LEU A 57 -6.94 -29.49 7.64
CA LEU A 57 -7.79 -30.00 6.54
C LEU A 57 -6.97 -30.46 5.33
N MET A 58 -5.84 -29.82 5.08
CA MET A 58 -4.92 -30.16 3.98
C MET A 58 -3.90 -31.24 4.35
N GLY A 59 -3.89 -31.74 5.59
CA GLY A 59 -2.93 -32.75 6.08
C GLY A 59 -1.49 -32.23 6.23
N LEU A 60 -1.31 -30.91 6.39
CA LEU A 60 0.00 -30.32 6.62
C LEU A 60 0.40 -30.42 8.10
N THR A 61 1.64 -30.86 8.37
CA THR A 61 2.10 -31.24 9.72
C THR A 61 3.34 -30.47 10.18
N TYR A 62 3.53 -29.22 9.72
CA TYR A 62 4.64 -28.40 10.19
C TYR A 62 4.45 -28.02 11.67
N PRO A 63 5.49 -28.09 12.51
CA PRO A 63 5.38 -27.87 13.96
C PRO A 63 4.73 -26.54 14.33
N CYS A 64 5.08 -25.44 13.64
CA CYS A 64 4.50 -24.11 13.89
C CYS A 64 2.98 -24.03 13.68
N LEU A 65 2.41 -24.94 12.90
CA LEU A 65 0.96 -25.03 12.68
C LEU A 65 0.21 -25.66 13.86
N GLY A 66 0.91 -26.27 14.81
CA GLY A 66 0.35 -26.81 16.05
C GLY A 66 0.39 -25.84 17.24
N GLU A 67 1.13 -24.73 17.12
CA GLU A 67 1.33 -23.78 18.20
C GLU A 67 0.17 -22.77 18.29
N ASN A 68 -0.19 -22.37 19.52
CA ASN A 68 -1.14 -21.28 19.73
C ASN A 68 -0.46 -19.91 19.54
N ASP A 69 -1.25 -18.86 19.47
CA ASP A 69 -0.76 -17.51 19.15
C ASP A 69 0.20 -16.95 20.22
N GLU A 70 -0.04 -17.25 21.52
CA GLU A 70 0.89 -16.85 22.60
C GLU A 70 2.24 -17.55 22.46
N ALA A 71 2.25 -18.85 22.15
CA ALA A 71 3.48 -19.61 21.92
C ALA A 71 4.27 -19.07 20.72
N LEU A 72 3.58 -18.72 19.63
CA LEU A 72 4.21 -18.06 18.47
C LEU A 72 4.81 -16.71 18.85
N CYS A 73 4.12 -15.89 19.62
CA CYS A 73 4.66 -14.62 20.12
C CYS A 73 5.91 -14.83 20.99
N ARG A 74 5.90 -15.86 21.85
CA ARG A 74 7.01 -16.19 22.75
C ARG A 74 8.29 -16.55 21.97
N THR A 75 8.15 -17.23 20.86
CA THR A 75 9.29 -17.69 20.04
C THR A 75 9.72 -16.71 18.95
N ALA A 76 8.91 -15.71 18.64
CA ALA A 76 9.15 -14.80 17.50
C ALA A 76 10.48 -14.07 17.54
N TYR A 77 10.93 -13.64 18.72
CA TYR A 77 12.23 -12.98 18.90
C TYR A 77 13.32 -13.91 19.43
N GLY A 78 12.99 -15.17 19.74
CA GLY A 78 13.91 -16.12 20.35
C GLY A 78 14.50 -15.56 21.66
N ASP A 79 15.77 -15.83 21.89
CA ASP A 79 16.48 -15.38 23.10
C ASP A 79 16.85 -13.89 23.09
N ARG A 80 16.53 -13.16 22.02
CA ARG A 80 16.84 -11.73 21.91
C ARG A 80 15.96 -10.84 22.78
N VAL A 81 14.80 -11.33 23.17
CA VAL A 81 13.83 -10.56 23.97
C VAL A 81 13.28 -11.47 25.07
N ASP A 82 13.32 -10.98 26.30
CA ASP A 82 12.67 -11.67 27.43
C ASP A 82 11.15 -11.53 27.31
N PHE A 83 10.49 -12.62 27.02
CA PHE A 83 9.03 -12.65 26.91
C PHE A 83 8.31 -12.37 28.23
N SER A 84 8.95 -12.63 29.37
CA SER A 84 8.39 -12.29 30.68
C SER A 84 8.30 -10.79 30.86
N ALA A 85 9.32 -10.05 30.43
CA ALA A 85 9.30 -8.59 30.41
C ALA A 85 8.22 -8.05 29.46
N LEU A 86 8.03 -8.66 28.29
CA LEU A 86 6.94 -8.31 27.38
C LEU A 86 5.56 -8.50 28.03
N LEU A 87 5.36 -9.61 28.77
CA LEU A 87 4.12 -9.86 29.49
C LEU A 87 3.85 -8.87 30.62
N GLU A 88 4.89 -8.45 31.33
CA GLU A 88 4.78 -7.56 32.48
C GLU A 88 4.60 -6.09 32.05
N HIS A 89 5.42 -5.64 31.09
CA HIS A 89 5.51 -4.21 30.72
C HIS A 89 4.81 -3.87 29.40
N GLY A 90 4.47 -4.87 28.58
CA GLY A 90 3.93 -4.67 27.22
C GLY A 90 5.01 -4.36 26.17
N PHE A 91 6.25 -4.16 26.59
CA PHE A 91 7.40 -3.93 25.71
C PHE A 91 8.70 -4.46 26.33
N ALA A 92 9.70 -4.71 25.47
CA ALA A 92 11.06 -5.00 25.87
C ALA A 92 12.03 -4.53 24.79
N THR A 93 13.15 -3.97 25.22
CA THR A 93 14.16 -3.45 24.28
C THR A 93 14.94 -4.60 23.63
N ILE A 94 15.02 -4.60 22.31
CA ILE A 94 15.84 -5.52 21.52
C ILE A 94 17.29 -5.06 21.67
N PRO A 95 18.20 -5.89 22.20
CA PRO A 95 19.59 -5.50 22.38
C PRO A 95 20.26 -5.26 21.03
N LEU A 96 20.78 -4.07 20.84
CA LEU A 96 21.59 -3.69 19.68
C LEU A 96 22.92 -3.11 20.18
N PRO A 97 24.00 -3.25 19.39
CA PRO A 97 25.25 -2.55 19.71
C PRO A 97 25.06 -1.03 19.69
N ASP A 98 25.66 -0.30 20.64
CA ASP A 98 25.60 1.17 20.70
C ASP A 98 26.08 1.83 19.40
N ALA A 99 27.07 1.25 18.75
CA ALA A 99 27.58 1.70 17.47
C ALA A 99 27.73 0.49 16.53
N PRO A 100 26.68 0.15 15.75
CA PRO A 100 26.76 -0.93 14.77
C PRO A 100 27.92 -0.71 13.80
N PHE A 101 28.68 -1.77 13.55
CA PHE A 101 29.82 -1.76 12.61
C PHE A 101 31.00 -0.82 12.99
N ALA A 102 31.06 -0.30 14.22
CA ALA A 102 32.18 0.55 14.66
C ALA A 102 33.55 -0.12 14.55
N GLN A 103 33.59 -1.45 14.61
CA GLN A 103 34.80 -2.27 14.45
C GLN A 103 34.95 -2.83 13.02
N GLY A 104 34.18 -2.34 12.05
CA GLY A 104 34.06 -2.99 10.74
C GLY A 104 33.15 -4.20 10.80
N GLN A 105 33.52 -5.28 10.11
CA GLN A 105 32.76 -6.53 10.06
C GLN A 105 31.37 -6.34 9.45
N PHE A 106 31.30 -5.64 8.34
CA PHE A 106 30.08 -5.53 7.56
C PHE A 106 29.68 -6.90 7.00
N PRO A 107 28.39 -7.21 6.89
CA PRO A 107 27.91 -8.47 6.32
C PRO A 107 28.00 -8.47 4.78
N THR A 108 29.20 -8.22 4.27
CA THR A 108 29.55 -8.14 2.86
C THR A 108 30.68 -9.12 2.57
N PRO A 109 30.91 -9.54 1.32
CA PRO A 109 32.00 -10.44 0.96
C PRO A 109 33.38 -9.95 1.39
N SER A 110 33.64 -8.65 1.35
CA SER A 110 34.91 -8.05 1.78
C SER A 110 35.00 -7.80 3.29
N GLY A 111 33.91 -7.92 4.03
CA GLY A 111 33.81 -7.50 5.44
C GLY A 111 33.87 -5.98 5.64
N LYS A 112 33.85 -5.19 4.58
CA LYS A 112 33.91 -3.72 4.58
C LYS A 112 32.62 -3.13 4.03
N CYS A 113 32.39 -1.84 4.26
CA CYS A 113 31.34 -1.10 3.56
C CYS A 113 31.68 -1.06 2.06
N GLU A 114 30.89 -1.76 1.25
CA GLU A 114 31.08 -1.83 -0.20
C GLU A 114 30.22 -0.77 -0.89
N PHE A 115 30.85 0.17 -1.58
CA PHE A 115 30.16 1.16 -2.40
C PHE A 115 29.70 0.59 -3.75
N PHE A 116 30.47 -0.36 -4.30
CA PHE A 116 30.11 -1.09 -5.49
C PHE A 116 29.62 -2.49 -5.12
N SER A 117 28.50 -2.90 -5.68
CA SER A 117 27.90 -4.21 -5.43
C SER A 117 28.12 -5.15 -6.63
N ASP A 118 29.09 -6.03 -6.53
CA ASP A 118 29.32 -7.08 -7.54
C ASP A 118 28.11 -7.99 -7.73
N ARG A 119 27.34 -8.19 -6.67
CA ARG A 119 26.09 -8.98 -6.71
C ARG A 119 25.01 -8.34 -7.59
N LEU A 120 24.86 -7.01 -7.54
CA LEU A 120 23.92 -6.30 -8.41
C LEU A 120 24.43 -6.29 -9.85
N ALA A 121 25.72 -6.01 -10.06
CA ALA A 121 26.33 -6.04 -11.39
C ALA A 121 26.17 -7.42 -12.05
N ALA A 122 26.32 -8.50 -11.30
CA ALA A 122 26.10 -9.86 -11.80
C ALA A 122 24.63 -10.16 -12.19
N GLN A 123 23.68 -9.37 -11.70
CA GLN A 123 22.28 -9.45 -12.08
C GLN A 123 21.91 -8.51 -13.26
N GLY A 124 22.89 -7.83 -13.83
CA GLY A 124 22.67 -6.85 -14.91
C GLY A 124 22.13 -5.50 -14.45
N LEU A 125 22.24 -5.21 -13.15
CA LEU A 125 21.91 -3.93 -12.55
C LEU A 125 23.18 -3.11 -12.31
N ASP A 126 23.05 -1.80 -12.14
CA ASP A 126 24.20 -0.99 -11.76
C ASP A 126 24.73 -1.40 -10.38
N GLY A 127 26.03 -1.66 -10.31
CA GLY A 127 26.70 -1.94 -9.05
C GLY A 127 26.82 -0.73 -8.12
N LEU A 128 26.70 0.48 -8.67
CA LEU A 128 26.59 1.73 -7.93
C LEU A 128 25.14 2.23 -7.98
N PRO A 129 24.60 2.77 -6.90
CA PRO A 129 23.30 3.43 -6.94
C PRO A 129 23.34 4.65 -7.87
N ASP A 130 22.47 4.68 -8.87
CA ASP A 130 22.30 5.81 -9.76
C ASP A 130 20.83 6.07 -10.02
N TYR A 131 20.53 7.26 -10.53
CA TYR A 131 19.17 7.62 -10.91
C TYR A 131 18.81 6.97 -12.25
N LEU A 132 17.78 6.16 -12.23
CA LEU A 132 17.12 5.65 -13.43
C LEU A 132 15.74 6.32 -13.56
N PRO A 133 15.40 6.90 -14.72
CA PRO A 133 14.05 7.38 -14.97
C PRO A 133 13.04 6.24 -14.77
N ASN A 134 11.90 6.53 -14.16
CA ASN A 134 10.85 5.54 -14.09
C ASN A 134 10.33 5.19 -15.49
N TYR A 135 9.70 4.05 -15.63
CA TYR A 135 9.28 3.47 -16.93
C TYR A 135 8.40 4.41 -17.77
N GLU A 136 7.56 5.22 -17.12
CA GLU A 136 6.64 6.12 -17.81
C GLU A 136 7.18 7.54 -17.98
N ALA A 137 8.16 7.95 -17.16
CA ALA A 137 8.82 9.26 -17.29
C ALA A 137 9.91 9.26 -18.37
N ALA A 138 10.47 8.11 -18.72
CA ALA A 138 11.51 7.97 -19.73
C ALA A 138 11.06 8.39 -21.15
N GLY A 139 9.75 8.49 -21.39
CA GLY A 139 9.17 9.00 -22.64
C GLY A 139 8.26 10.19 -22.37
N THR A 140 8.49 11.33 -23.04
CA THR A 140 7.49 12.39 -23.08
C THR A 140 6.34 11.94 -23.98
N SER A 141 5.31 11.35 -23.38
CA SER A 141 4.08 11.06 -24.12
C SER A 141 3.33 12.38 -24.37
N THR A 142 3.15 12.75 -25.62
CA THR A 142 2.27 13.86 -25.99
C THR A 142 0.80 13.52 -25.81
N GLU A 143 0.45 12.24 -25.81
CA GLU A 143 -0.90 11.73 -25.63
C GLU A 143 -1.34 11.76 -24.16
N PHE A 144 -0.42 11.45 -23.23
CA PHE A 144 -0.68 11.45 -21.79
C PHE A 144 0.31 12.36 -21.07
N PRO A 145 0.15 13.68 -21.17
CA PRO A 145 1.17 14.64 -20.75
C PRO A 145 1.26 14.84 -19.24
N LEU A 146 0.20 14.47 -18.47
CA LEU A 146 0.14 14.69 -17.05
C LEU A 146 0.70 13.47 -16.30
N ALA A 147 1.54 13.72 -15.31
CA ALA A 147 1.92 12.69 -14.35
C ALA A 147 0.78 12.50 -13.33
N MET A 148 0.39 11.27 -13.03
CA MET A 148 -0.57 11.00 -11.98
C MET A 148 0.12 10.31 -10.82
N ILE A 149 -0.10 10.84 -9.61
CA ILE A 149 0.21 10.16 -8.36
C ILE A 149 -1.09 9.78 -7.67
N SER A 150 -1.09 8.63 -6.99
CA SER A 150 -2.29 8.07 -6.36
C SER A 150 -2.10 7.90 -4.84
N PRO A 151 -1.88 9.00 -4.08
CA PRO A 151 -1.74 8.91 -2.65
C PRO A 151 -3.02 8.36 -2.01
N PRO A 152 -2.93 7.62 -0.88
CA PRO A 152 -4.10 7.19 -0.15
C PRO A 152 -4.87 8.41 0.39
N ALA A 153 -6.19 8.30 0.47
CA ALA A 153 -7.00 9.28 1.16
C ALA A 153 -6.62 9.32 2.65
N ARG A 154 -6.64 10.51 3.25
CA ARG A 154 -6.05 10.76 4.56
C ARG A 154 -6.64 9.92 5.70
N ASN A 155 -7.95 9.69 5.66
CA ASN A 155 -8.66 8.97 6.73
C ASN A 155 -8.90 7.49 6.42
N PHE A 156 -8.28 6.98 5.36
CA PHE A 156 -8.30 5.56 5.03
C PHE A 156 -6.92 4.94 5.20
N LEU A 157 -6.89 3.66 5.55
CA LEU A 157 -5.66 2.89 5.57
C LEU A 157 -5.70 1.92 4.38
N ASN A 158 -5.17 2.38 3.24
CA ASN A 158 -5.33 1.69 1.96
C ASN A 158 -6.82 1.35 1.70
N SER A 159 -7.18 0.12 1.43
CA SER A 159 -8.58 -0.29 1.22
C SER A 159 -9.38 -0.49 2.51
N SER A 160 -8.75 -0.34 3.67
CA SER A 160 -9.43 -0.43 4.97
C SER A 160 -10.05 0.92 5.37
N PHE A 161 -11.10 0.87 6.17
CA PHE A 161 -11.86 2.01 6.70
C PHE A 161 -12.72 2.77 5.69
N VAL A 162 -12.65 2.45 4.39
CA VAL A 162 -13.55 3.03 3.37
C VAL A 162 -15.03 2.73 3.68
N ASN A 163 -15.31 1.61 4.34
CA ASN A 163 -16.65 1.24 4.81
C ASN A 163 -17.09 1.97 6.08
N VAL A 164 -16.20 2.66 6.80
CA VAL A 164 -16.53 3.41 8.01
C VAL A 164 -17.20 4.73 7.61
N THR A 165 -18.51 4.84 7.85
CA THR A 165 -19.33 5.95 7.36
C THR A 165 -18.83 7.32 7.83
N SER A 166 -18.40 7.45 9.09
CA SER A 166 -17.87 8.71 9.62
C SER A 166 -16.60 9.16 8.92
N LEU A 167 -15.68 8.24 8.66
CA LEU A 167 -14.43 8.56 7.95
C LEU A 167 -14.70 8.91 6.48
N ARG A 168 -15.59 8.16 5.83
CA ARG A 168 -16.01 8.46 4.45
C ARG A 168 -16.71 9.80 4.33
N GLN A 169 -17.51 10.21 5.30
CA GLN A 169 -18.14 11.54 5.33
C GLN A 169 -17.09 12.66 5.43
N ILE A 170 -16.01 12.46 6.18
CA ILE A 170 -14.90 13.42 6.29
C ILE A 170 -14.15 13.53 4.96
N GLU A 171 -13.87 12.42 4.29
CA GLU A 171 -13.17 12.39 2.99
C GLU A 171 -14.04 12.96 1.85
N GLY A 172 -15.34 12.79 1.92
CA GLY A 172 -16.28 13.23 0.89
C GLY A 172 -16.29 12.31 -0.33
N GLU A 173 -15.72 12.76 -1.45
CA GLU A 173 -15.70 12.05 -2.73
C GLU A 173 -14.24 11.87 -3.22
N PRO A 174 -13.96 10.87 -4.06
CA PRO A 174 -12.63 10.70 -4.69
C PRO A 174 -12.41 11.77 -5.77
N LEU A 175 -12.05 12.98 -5.35
CA LEU A 175 -11.84 14.11 -6.24
C LEU A 175 -10.36 14.18 -6.67
N PRO A 176 -10.00 13.91 -7.92
CA PRO A 176 -8.65 14.19 -8.41
C PRO A 176 -8.38 15.68 -8.39
N GLU A 177 -7.24 16.07 -7.82
CA GLU A 177 -6.80 17.45 -7.81
C GLU A 177 -5.94 17.73 -9.05
N ILE A 178 -6.26 18.81 -9.75
CA ILE A 178 -5.55 19.30 -10.93
C ILE A 178 -5.24 20.79 -10.76
N HIS A 179 -4.06 21.24 -11.20
CA HIS A 179 -3.71 22.65 -11.14
C HIS A 179 -4.55 23.48 -12.13
N ALA A 180 -4.77 24.77 -11.83
CA ALA A 180 -5.57 25.64 -12.66
C ALA A 180 -4.99 25.79 -14.10
N ASP A 181 -3.66 25.86 -14.22
CA ASP A 181 -2.98 25.97 -15.52
C ASP A 181 -3.15 24.73 -16.40
N ASP A 182 -3.35 23.56 -15.80
CA ASP A 182 -3.65 22.32 -16.52
C ASP A 182 -5.15 22.16 -16.80
N ALA A 183 -5.99 22.65 -15.90
CA ALA A 183 -7.46 22.58 -16.00
C ALA A 183 -8.01 23.54 -17.06
N LEU A 184 -7.50 24.78 -17.09
CA LEU A 184 -8.00 25.86 -17.96
C LEU A 184 -7.98 25.49 -19.46
N PRO A 185 -6.87 25.02 -20.06
CA PRO A 185 -6.85 24.65 -21.47
C PRO A 185 -7.75 23.45 -21.82
N ARG A 186 -8.19 22.70 -20.80
CA ARG A 186 -9.10 21.55 -20.90
C ARG A 186 -10.57 21.91 -20.61
N GLY A 187 -10.85 23.17 -20.30
CA GLY A 187 -12.18 23.65 -19.94
C GLY A 187 -12.71 23.07 -18.62
N ILE A 188 -11.83 22.59 -17.75
CA ILE A 188 -12.20 21.90 -16.50
C ILE A 188 -12.37 22.91 -15.38
N THR A 189 -13.49 22.84 -14.67
CA THR A 189 -13.77 23.60 -13.46
C THR A 189 -13.99 22.65 -12.27
N SER A 190 -13.85 23.15 -11.05
CA SER A 190 -14.12 22.34 -9.86
C SER A 190 -15.57 21.84 -9.85
N GLY A 191 -15.75 20.55 -9.58
CA GLY A 191 -17.04 19.88 -9.61
C GLY A 191 -17.46 19.33 -10.98
N ALA A 192 -16.77 19.71 -12.07
CA ALA A 192 -17.03 19.12 -13.38
C ALA A 192 -16.74 17.63 -13.39
N VAL A 193 -17.59 16.86 -14.03
CA VAL A 193 -17.33 15.43 -14.28
C VAL A 193 -16.28 15.30 -15.38
N VAL A 194 -15.23 14.56 -15.08
CA VAL A 194 -14.10 14.33 -15.98
C VAL A 194 -13.83 12.82 -16.16
N ARG A 195 -13.19 12.50 -17.25
CA ARG A 195 -12.52 11.22 -17.47
C ARG A 195 -11.03 11.41 -17.26
N VAL A 196 -10.44 10.62 -16.39
CA VAL A 196 -8.99 10.47 -16.28
C VAL A 196 -8.64 9.16 -16.96
N PHE A 197 -7.74 9.20 -17.93
CA PHE A 197 -7.49 8.02 -18.78
C PHE A 197 -6.05 7.93 -19.29
N ASN A 198 -5.69 6.72 -19.68
CA ASN A 198 -4.48 6.39 -20.43
C ASN A 198 -4.72 5.11 -21.25
N GLN A 199 -3.66 4.54 -21.84
CA GLN A 199 -3.75 3.31 -22.64
C GLN A 199 -4.26 2.08 -21.88
N ARG A 200 -4.29 2.10 -20.54
CA ARG A 200 -4.73 0.98 -19.70
C ARG A 200 -6.22 1.03 -19.38
N GLY A 201 -6.76 2.22 -19.25
CA GLY A 201 -8.16 2.36 -18.89
C GLY A 201 -8.60 3.79 -18.67
N THR A 202 -9.77 3.91 -18.07
CA THR A 202 -10.42 5.19 -17.75
C THR A 202 -11.17 5.05 -16.44
N TYR A 203 -11.23 6.11 -15.65
CA TYR A 203 -12.23 6.25 -14.60
C TYR A 203 -12.87 7.63 -14.61
N ARG A 204 -14.14 7.68 -14.20
CA ARG A 204 -14.95 8.91 -14.12
C ARG A 204 -15.00 9.42 -12.70
N CYS A 205 -14.83 10.73 -12.55
CA CYS A 205 -14.82 11.37 -11.24
C CYS A 205 -15.15 12.86 -11.39
N LYS A 206 -15.39 13.56 -10.28
CA LYS A 206 -15.48 15.02 -10.28
C LYS A 206 -14.09 15.61 -10.05
N ALA A 207 -13.71 16.61 -10.83
CA ALA A 207 -12.43 17.28 -10.68
C ALA A 207 -12.45 18.30 -9.53
N LYS A 208 -11.30 18.47 -8.89
CA LYS A 208 -11.02 19.56 -7.96
C LYS A 208 -9.86 20.39 -8.50
N VAL A 209 -10.16 21.60 -8.95
CA VAL A 209 -9.12 22.55 -9.35
C VAL A 209 -8.52 23.17 -8.09
N SER A 210 -7.21 23.03 -7.91
CA SER A 210 -6.52 23.38 -6.66
C SER A 210 -5.10 23.84 -6.90
N ALA A 211 -4.70 24.94 -6.27
CA ALA A 211 -3.31 25.38 -6.25
C ALA A 211 -2.37 24.47 -5.43
N ARG A 212 -2.90 23.45 -4.75
CA ARG A 212 -2.08 22.44 -4.07
C ARG A 212 -1.52 21.40 -5.04
N ALA A 213 -2.19 21.15 -6.16
CA ALA A 213 -1.64 20.32 -7.21
C ALA A 213 -0.49 21.08 -7.89
N ARG A 214 0.57 20.37 -8.25
CA ARG A 214 1.66 20.92 -9.04
C ARG A 214 1.25 20.93 -10.52
N VAL A 215 1.66 21.96 -11.27
CA VAL A 215 1.47 21.98 -12.73
C VAL A 215 2.10 20.73 -13.36
N GLY A 216 1.36 20.11 -14.27
CA GLY A 216 1.74 18.85 -14.90
C GLY A 216 1.49 17.60 -14.07
N VAL A 217 0.84 17.72 -12.88
CA VAL A 217 0.58 16.60 -11.98
C VAL A 217 -0.91 16.54 -11.59
N VAL A 218 -1.47 15.34 -11.67
CA VAL A 218 -2.80 15.03 -11.17
C VAL A 218 -2.69 14.18 -9.90
N ASN A 219 -3.32 14.61 -8.81
CA ASN A 219 -3.40 13.84 -7.57
C ASN A 219 -4.70 13.03 -7.58
N GLY A 220 -4.64 11.79 -8.06
CA GLY A 220 -5.78 10.87 -8.04
C GLY A 220 -5.81 10.11 -6.72
N LEU A 221 -6.67 10.52 -5.75
CA LEU A 221 -6.72 9.86 -4.45
C LEU A 221 -7.01 8.37 -4.57
N GLY A 222 -6.06 7.58 -4.08
CA GLY A 222 -6.11 6.13 -4.13
C GLY A 222 -7.07 5.52 -3.13
N VAL A 223 -7.38 4.27 -3.41
CA VAL A 223 -8.05 3.23 -2.62
C VAL A 223 -9.48 3.48 -2.19
N TRP A 224 -10.19 4.33 -2.90
CA TRP A 224 -11.64 4.30 -2.89
C TRP A 224 -12.13 3.00 -3.54
N TRP A 225 -13.12 2.34 -2.91
CA TRP A 225 -13.72 1.16 -3.52
C TRP A 225 -14.44 1.49 -4.81
N ARG A 226 -14.30 0.65 -5.81
CA ARG A 226 -14.91 0.83 -7.14
C ARG A 226 -16.41 1.11 -7.08
N LYS A 227 -17.15 0.40 -6.24
CA LYS A 227 -18.59 0.58 -6.03
C LYS A 227 -19.00 1.96 -5.48
N LEU A 228 -18.04 2.78 -5.05
CA LEU A 228 -18.24 4.17 -4.61
C LEU A 228 -17.85 5.17 -5.69
N GLY A 229 -17.26 4.73 -6.80
CA GLY A 229 -16.97 5.54 -7.97
C GLY A 229 -18.21 5.79 -8.83
N LEU A 230 -18.16 6.82 -9.68
CA LEU A 230 -19.30 7.21 -10.53
C LEU A 230 -19.67 6.14 -11.56
N ASP A 231 -18.70 5.33 -11.99
CA ASP A 231 -18.85 4.34 -13.05
C ASP A 231 -18.39 2.93 -12.62
N GLY A 232 -18.24 2.71 -11.32
CA GLY A 232 -17.72 1.44 -10.81
C GLY A 232 -16.24 1.22 -11.08
N SER A 233 -15.49 2.29 -11.34
CA SER A 233 -14.03 2.28 -11.51
C SER A 233 -13.33 3.14 -10.47
N ASN A 234 -12.02 3.04 -10.40
CA ASN A 234 -11.16 3.86 -9.56
C ASN A 234 -9.77 4.07 -10.20
N VAL A 235 -8.92 4.80 -9.52
CA VAL A 235 -7.56 5.16 -9.98
C VAL A 235 -6.70 3.95 -10.39
N ASN A 236 -6.94 2.76 -9.83
CA ASN A 236 -6.18 1.56 -10.16
C ASN A 236 -6.41 1.06 -11.60
N GLN A 237 -7.45 1.55 -12.30
CA GLN A 237 -7.61 1.27 -13.73
C GLN A 237 -6.46 1.83 -14.58
N LEU A 238 -5.74 2.82 -14.06
CA LEU A 238 -4.71 3.56 -14.77
C LEU A 238 -3.29 3.16 -14.40
N THR A 239 -3.11 2.47 -13.27
CA THR A 239 -1.78 2.14 -12.75
C THR A 239 -1.12 0.98 -13.49
N SER A 240 0.22 0.99 -13.52
CA SER A 240 1.02 -0.03 -14.18
C SER A 240 1.05 -1.34 -13.39
N GLN A 241 1.19 -2.46 -14.12
CA GLN A 241 1.50 -3.78 -13.56
C GLN A 241 3.01 -4.04 -13.48
N GLN A 242 3.84 -3.10 -13.93
CA GLN A 242 5.28 -3.25 -13.86
C GLN A 242 5.78 -3.15 -12.42
N LEU A 243 6.87 -3.85 -12.15
CA LEU A 243 7.52 -3.87 -10.85
C LEU A 243 8.84 -3.12 -10.93
N THR A 244 9.26 -2.54 -9.80
CA THR A 244 10.61 -1.97 -9.68
C THR A 244 11.67 -3.06 -9.86
N ASP A 245 12.87 -2.65 -10.24
CA ASP A 245 14.00 -3.52 -10.56
C ASP A 245 14.47 -4.40 -9.38
N LEU A 246 14.86 -3.79 -8.27
CA LEU A 246 15.40 -4.47 -7.09
C LEU A 246 14.31 -5.01 -6.17
N GLY A 247 13.44 -4.13 -5.71
CA GLY A 247 12.47 -4.46 -4.67
C GLY A 247 11.22 -5.16 -5.17
N ARG A 248 11.03 -5.25 -6.50
CA ARG A 248 9.82 -5.81 -7.12
C ARG A 248 8.52 -5.21 -6.56
N ALA A 249 8.60 -3.95 -6.13
CA ALA A 249 7.46 -3.20 -5.66
C ALA A 249 6.60 -2.68 -6.83
N PRO A 250 5.30 -2.45 -6.64
CA PRO A 250 4.45 -1.89 -7.67
C PRO A 250 4.80 -0.41 -7.96
N THR A 251 4.66 -0.01 -9.23
CA THR A 251 5.00 1.33 -9.72
C THR A 251 3.77 2.23 -9.88
N PHE A 252 2.84 2.19 -8.93
CA PHE A 252 1.55 2.89 -9.03
C PHE A 252 1.61 4.41 -8.90
N TYR A 253 2.76 4.99 -8.55
CA TYR A 253 2.99 6.45 -8.56
C TYR A 253 3.62 6.98 -9.85
N ASP A 254 3.92 6.12 -10.81
CA ASP A 254 4.65 6.47 -12.04
C ASP A 254 3.73 6.50 -13.28
N CYS A 255 2.48 6.82 -13.07
CA CYS A 255 1.45 6.73 -14.09
C CYS A 255 1.36 8.02 -14.92
N ARG A 256 1.22 7.90 -16.25
CA ARG A 256 0.89 9.01 -17.15
C ARG A 256 -0.57 8.97 -17.54
N VAL A 257 -1.21 10.14 -17.61
CA VAL A 257 -2.64 10.29 -17.89
C VAL A 257 -2.95 11.54 -18.73
N GLU A 258 -4.15 11.55 -19.31
CA GLU A 258 -4.85 12.74 -19.76
C GLU A 258 -6.15 12.89 -18.96
N VAL A 259 -6.62 14.13 -18.82
CA VAL A 259 -7.88 14.49 -18.17
C VAL A 259 -8.73 15.29 -19.13
N ALA A 260 -9.92 14.84 -19.41
CA ALA A 260 -10.87 15.52 -20.27
C ALA A 260 -12.24 15.65 -19.63
N LEU A 261 -13.00 16.66 -19.99
CA LEU A 261 -14.43 16.72 -19.64
C LEU A 261 -15.13 15.46 -20.12
N ASP A 262 -15.95 14.91 -19.26
CA ASP A 262 -16.83 13.81 -19.63
C ASP A 262 -18.05 14.42 -20.34
N ALA A 263 -17.97 14.53 -21.66
CA ALA A 263 -19.09 14.99 -22.44
C ALA A 263 -20.28 14.04 -22.25
N PRO A 264 -21.51 14.54 -22.04
CA PRO A 264 -22.67 13.66 -22.11
C PRO A 264 -22.67 12.96 -23.48
N PRO A 265 -23.13 11.69 -23.56
CA PRO A 265 -23.27 11.04 -24.86
C PRO A 265 -24.07 11.98 -25.75
N ALA A 266 -23.58 12.19 -26.97
CA ALA A 266 -24.34 12.97 -27.96
C ALA A 266 -25.76 12.41 -27.98
N ALA A 267 -26.74 13.27 -27.72
CA ALA A 267 -28.12 12.86 -27.86
C ALA A 267 -28.27 12.36 -29.29
N ASP A 268 -28.62 11.07 -29.45
CA ASP A 268 -28.91 10.52 -30.75
C ASP A 268 -29.87 11.46 -31.44
N ALA A 269 -29.40 12.10 -32.53
CA ALA A 269 -30.23 12.91 -33.36
C ALA A 269 -31.20 11.91 -34.06
N SER A 270 -32.37 11.74 -33.45
CA SER A 270 -33.50 11.03 -33.99
C SER A 270 -34.15 11.78 -35.15
#